data_76ee60fd9d51889477ec6fdcfebd8f32
#
_entry.id   76ee60fd9d51889477ec6fdcfebd8f32
#
_cell.length_a   1.000
_cell.length_b   1.000
_cell.length_c   1.000
_cell.angle_alpha   90.00
_cell.angle_beta   90.00
_cell.angle_gamma   90.00
#
_symmetry.space_group_name_H-M   'P 1'
#
loop_
_entity.id
_entity.type
_entity.pdbx_description
1 polymer ?
#
loop_
_entity_poly.entity_id
_entity_poly.type
_entity_poly.pdbx_seq_one_letter_code
_entity_poly.pdbx_strand_id
1 'polypeptide(L)'
;MQLVSPIDIEDALRTDLAALYSDARFFAPPIPPDLKAGDVLIERVGGARVSGASHEYDVSVDCYAANDAAAVALSDVVHGLLVSLPLRDTSTQYSAANANTPYSNYDPRAPQLARQTFRATVICPGTRLTI
;
A
#
# COMPACT_ATOMS: atom_id res chain seq x y z
N MET A 1 18.56 -27.03 -0.45
CA MET A 1 19.00 -25.65 -0.15
C MET A 1 17.78 -24.78 0.13
N GLN A 2 17.84 -23.96 1.14
CA GLN A 2 16.76 -23.00 1.43
C GLN A 2 17.13 -21.61 0.95
N LEU A 3 16.17 -20.97 0.30
CA LEU A 3 16.25 -19.59 -0.16
C LEU A 3 15.14 -18.77 0.49
N VAL A 4 15.32 -17.45 0.51
CA VAL A 4 14.28 -16.52 0.94
C VAL A 4 13.91 -15.64 -0.26
N SER A 5 12.64 -15.69 -0.66
CA SER A 5 12.12 -14.90 -1.77
C SER A 5 11.25 -13.75 -1.26
N PRO A 6 11.08 -12.69 -2.06
CA PRO A 6 10.09 -11.66 -1.74
C PRO A 6 8.68 -12.25 -1.63
N ILE A 7 7.83 -11.58 -0.87
CA ILE A 7 6.39 -11.88 -0.82
C ILE A 7 5.66 -11.03 -1.86
N ASP A 8 4.37 -11.34 -2.09
CA ASP A 8 3.47 -10.45 -2.81
C ASP A 8 3.04 -9.32 -1.88
N ILE A 9 3.80 -8.22 -1.88
CA ILE A 9 3.58 -7.10 -0.97
C ILE A 9 2.27 -6.37 -1.27
N GLU A 10 1.85 -6.33 -2.53
CA GLU A 10 0.58 -5.69 -2.90
C GLU A 10 -0.59 -6.42 -2.25
N ASP A 11 -0.60 -7.75 -2.31
CA ASP A 11 -1.64 -8.56 -1.68
C ASP A 11 -1.57 -8.47 -0.15
N ALA A 12 -0.37 -8.50 0.43
CA ALA A 12 -0.17 -8.39 1.87
C ALA A 12 -0.71 -7.06 2.42
N LEU A 13 -0.35 -5.95 1.80
CA LEU A 13 -0.80 -4.62 2.22
C LEU A 13 -2.30 -4.45 2.01
N ARG A 14 -2.84 -4.90 0.87
CA ARG A 14 -4.26 -4.86 0.59
C ARG A 14 -5.05 -5.61 1.66
N THR A 15 -4.63 -6.81 2.02
CA THR A 15 -5.29 -7.63 3.03
C THR A 15 -5.21 -6.99 4.41
N ASP A 16 -4.03 -6.54 4.83
CA ASP A 16 -3.83 -6.00 6.17
C ASP A 16 -4.51 -4.64 6.35
N LEU A 17 -4.46 -3.76 5.35
CA LEU A 17 -5.13 -2.46 5.41
C LEU A 17 -6.65 -2.61 5.36
N ALA A 18 -7.18 -3.52 4.54
CA ALA A 18 -8.62 -3.78 4.48
C ALA A 18 -9.16 -4.32 5.81
N ALA A 19 -8.38 -5.12 6.53
CA ALA A 19 -8.76 -5.60 7.85
C ALA A 19 -8.82 -4.48 8.89
N LEU A 20 -8.00 -3.42 8.73
CA LEU A 20 -7.95 -2.29 9.66
C LEU A 20 -8.96 -1.19 9.32
N TYR A 21 -9.34 -1.05 8.05
CA TYR A 21 -10.19 0.05 7.59
C TYR A 21 -11.13 -0.42 6.49
N SER A 22 -12.38 -0.71 6.86
CA SER A 22 -13.39 -1.26 5.96
C SER A 22 -14.10 -0.22 5.10
N ASP A 23 -13.89 1.09 5.35
CA ASP A 23 -14.56 2.16 4.62
C ASP A 23 -13.90 2.48 3.27
N ALA A 24 -12.78 1.82 2.95
CA ALA A 24 -12.11 1.94 1.67
C ALA A 24 -12.06 0.58 0.97
N ARG A 25 -12.02 0.61 -0.36
CA ARG A 25 -11.77 -0.58 -1.19
C ARG A 25 -10.32 -0.58 -1.63
N PHE A 26 -9.53 -1.51 -1.08
CA PHE A 26 -8.10 -1.65 -1.40
C PHE A 26 -7.92 -2.65 -2.53
N PHE A 27 -7.13 -2.30 -3.52
CA PHE A 27 -6.83 -3.20 -4.63
C PHE A 27 -5.41 -2.99 -5.17
N ALA A 28 -4.94 -4.00 -5.89
CA ALA A 28 -3.67 -3.98 -6.61
C ALA A 28 -3.96 -3.97 -8.12
N PRO A 29 -2.99 -3.63 -8.99
CA PRO A 29 -3.20 -3.74 -10.43
C PRO A 29 -3.69 -5.14 -10.84
N PRO A 30 -4.56 -5.25 -11.86
CA PRO A 30 -5.01 -4.17 -12.76
C PRO A 30 -6.04 -3.25 -12.11
N ILE A 31 -6.06 -1.99 -12.58
CA ILE A 31 -7.02 -1.00 -12.10
C ILE A 31 -8.44 -1.44 -12.51
N PRO A 32 -9.40 -1.49 -11.57
CA PRO A 32 -10.75 -1.89 -11.91
C PRO A 32 -11.42 -0.87 -12.82
N PRO A 33 -12.24 -1.32 -13.80
CA PRO A 33 -12.93 -0.39 -14.73
C PRO A 33 -13.98 0.47 -14.03
N ASP A 34 -14.45 0.06 -12.85
CA ASP A 34 -15.45 0.76 -12.05
C ASP A 34 -14.83 1.61 -10.93
N LEU A 35 -13.68 2.22 -11.18
CA LEU A 35 -12.98 3.06 -10.22
C LEU A 35 -13.90 4.14 -9.66
N LYS A 36 -13.95 4.26 -8.33
CA LYS A 36 -14.91 5.16 -7.66
C LYS A 36 -14.30 5.77 -6.38
N ALA A 37 -15.03 6.75 -5.82
CA ALA A 37 -14.65 7.37 -4.56
C ALA A 37 -14.53 6.32 -3.44
N GLY A 38 -13.46 6.40 -2.67
CA GLY A 38 -13.13 5.44 -1.62
C GLY A 38 -12.19 4.31 -2.07
N ASP A 39 -11.80 4.28 -3.33
CA ASP A 39 -10.86 3.30 -3.83
C ASP A 39 -9.42 3.69 -3.52
N VAL A 40 -8.61 2.70 -3.13
CA VAL A 40 -7.18 2.86 -2.83
C VAL A 40 -6.39 1.81 -3.61
N LEU A 41 -5.54 2.30 -4.51
CA LEU A 41 -4.66 1.46 -5.32
C LEU A 41 -3.30 1.36 -4.64
N ILE A 42 -2.82 0.13 -4.48
CA ILE A 42 -1.48 -0.16 -3.96
C ILE A 42 -0.67 -0.84 -5.04
N GLU A 43 0.47 -0.25 -5.39
CA GLU A 43 1.32 -0.76 -6.46
C GLU A 43 2.77 -0.80 -6.02
N ARG A 44 3.42 -1.95 -6.19
CA ARG A 44 4.86 -2.06 -5.94
C ARG A 44 5.61 -1.32 -7.05
N VAL A 45 6.53 -0.45 -6.64
CA VAL A 45 7.33 0.36 -7.57
C VAL A 45 8.83 0.11 -7.43
N GLY A 46 9.24 -0.70 -6.45
CA GLY A 46 10.64 -1.03 -6.26
C GLY A 46 10.86 -1.82 -4.97
N GLY A 47 12.10 -1.88 -4.56
CA GLY A 47 12.51 -2.53 -3.33
C GLY A 47 13.90 -3.13 -3.43
N ALA A 48 14.35 -3.73 -2.33
CA ALA A 48 15.66 -4.37 -2.25
C ALA A 48 15.67 -5.41 -1.13
N ARG A 49 16.61 -6.36 -1.24
CA ARG A 49 16.89 -7.26 -0.12
C ARG A 49 17.67 -6.49 0.95
N VAL A 50 17.19 -6.49 2.19
CA VAL A 50 17.81 -5.78 3.32
C VAL A 50 18.74 -6.70 4.11
N SER A 51 18.36 -7.99 4.18
CA SER A 51 19.14 -9.02 4.88
C SER A 51 18.88 -10.38 4.25
N GLY A 52 19.45 -11.43 4.81
CA GLY A 52 19.19 -12.80 4.34
C GLY A 52 17.73 -13.24 4.51
N ALA A 53 16.96 -12.57 5.37
CA ALA A 53 15.60 -12.96 5.71
C ALA A 53 14.55 -11.90 5.37
N SER A 54 14.92 -10.63 5.20
CA SER A 54 13.99 -9.51 5.04
C SER A 54 14.18 -8.77 3.74
N HIS A 55 13.08 -8.24 3.22
CA HIS A 55 13.03 -7.41 2.03
C HIS A 55 12.40 -6.07 2.34
N GLU A 56 12.90 -5.04 1.67
CA GLU A 56 12.32 -3.72 1.62
C GLU A 56 11.48 -3.60 0.35
N TYR A 57 10.29 -3.02 0.48
CA TYR A 57 9.39 -2.81 -0.65
C TYR A 57 9.01 -1.34 -0.73
N ASP A 58 9.17 -0.75 -1.92
CA ASP A 58 8.69 0.57 -2.22
C ASP A 58 7.35 0.45 -2.94
N VAL A 59 6.34 1.12 -2.40
CA VAL A 59 4.98 1.09 -2.96
C VAL A 59 4.47 2.50 -3.20
N SER A 60 3.66 2.64 -4.24
CA SER A 60 2.86 3.83 -4.49
C SER A 60 1.43 3.57 -4.04
N VAL A 61 0.85 4.53 -3.32
CA VAL A 61 -0.52 4.43 -2.83
C VAL A 61 -1.33 5.59 -3.38
N ASP A 62 -2.38 5.28 -4.13
CA ASP A 62 -3.28 6.25 -4.74
C ASP A 62 -4.65 6.18 -4.07
N CYS A 63 -5.11 7.29 -3.49
CA CYS A 63 -6.38 7.39 -2.80
C CYS A 63 -7.34 8.25 -3.63
N TYR A 64 -8.46 7.67 -4.04
CA TYR A 64 -9.46 8.32 -4.89
C TYR A 64 -10.67 8.76 -4.07
N ALA A 65 -11.16 9.95 -4.32
CA ALA A 65 -12.34 10.48 -3.65
C ALA A 65 -13.14 11.41 -4.58
N ALA A 66 -14.32 11.82 -4.12
CA ALA A 66 -15.21 12.65 -4.92
C ALA A 66 -14.69 14.09 -5.13
N ASN A 67 -13.86 14.58 -4.19
CA ASN A 67 -13.29 15.92 -4.23
C ASN A 67 -11.96 15.96 -3.49
N ASP A 68 -11.26 17.09 -3.59
CA ASP A 68 -9.93 17.23 -3.00
C ASP A 68 -9.92 17.05 -1.48
N ALA A 69 -10.89 17.65 -0.79
CA ALA A 69 -10.96 17.56 0.68
C ALA A 69 -11.17 16.10 1.14
N ALA A 70 -12.04 15.36 0.45
CA ALA A 70 -12.27 13.96 0.75
C ALA A 70 -11.05 13.09 0.42
N ALA A 71 -10.32 13.41 -0.65
CA ALA A 71 -9.10 12.69 -1.02
C ALA A 71 -8.00 12.90 0.02
N VAL A 72 -7.83 14.12 0.51
CA VAL A 72 -6.88 14.42 1.59
C VAL A 72 -7.25 13.64 2.85
N ALA A 73 -8.53 13.66 3.26
CA ALA A 73 -8.98 12.93 4.43
C ALA A 73 -8.73 11.43 4.32
N LEU A 74 -9.05 10.83 3.16
CA LEU A 74 -8.80 9.41 2.91
C LEU A 74 -7.31 9.08 2.95
N SER A 75 -6.48 9.88 2.27
CA SER A 75 -5.05 9.63 2.23
C SER A 75 -4.39 9.79 3.60
N ASP A 76 -4.86 10.72 4.43
CA ASP A 76 -4.34 10.88 5.78
C ASP A 76 -4.62 9.64 6.65
N VAL A 77 -5.81 9.06 6.53
CA VAL A 77 -6.14 7.81 7.24
C VAL A 77 -5.28 6.65 6.75
N VAL A 78 -5.20 6.46 5.45
CA VAL A 78 -4.44 5.34 4.87
C VAL A 78 -2.95 5.48 5.16
N HIS A 79 -2.41 6.70 5.06
CA HIS A 79 -1.03 7.00 5.41
C HIS A 79 -0.74 6.64 6.88
N GLY A 80 -1.59 7.10 7.79
CA GLY A 80 -1.44 6.82 9.22
C GLY A 80 -1.52 5.33 9.55
N LEU A 81 -2.44 4.61 8.91
CA LEU A 81 -2.55 3.16 9.08
C LEU A 81 -1.30 2.43 8.58
N LEU A 82 -0.82 2.81 7.40
CA LEU A 82 0.34 2.16 6.79
C LEU A 82 1.59 2.33 7.67
N VAL A 83 1.88 3.55 8.13
CA VAL A 83 3.07 3.78 8.96
C VAL A 83 2.94 3.15 10.34
N SER A 84 1.73 2.81 10.77
CA SER A 84 1.49 2.13 12.06
C SER A 84 1.59 0.61 11.98
N LEU A 85 1.71 0.02 10.77
CA LEU A 85 1.69 -1.43 10.59
C LEU A 85 2.68 -2.20 11.49
N PRO A 86 3.91 -1.73 11.71
CA PRO A 86 4.84 -2.45 12.60
C PRO A 86 4.36 -2.58 14.05
N LEU A 87 3.42 -1.72 14.46
CA LEU A 87 2.87 -1.72 15.83
C LEU A 87 1.55 -2.48 15.92
N ARG A 88 1.07 -3.06 14.82
CA ARG A 88 -0.23 -3.70 14.75
C ARG A 88 -0.11 -5.22 14.63
N ASP A 89 -1.16 -5.90 15.07
CA ASP A 89 -1.30 -7.35 14.88
C ASP A 89 -1.92 -7.61 13.50
N THR A 90 -1.05 -7.86 12.52
CA THR A 90 -1.41 -8.07 11.12
C THR A 90 -0.96 -9.45 10.66
N SER A 91 -1.53 -9.92 9.53
CA SER A 91 -1.16 -11.22 8.95
C SER A 91 0.30 -11.25 8.54
N THR A 92 0.82 -10.12 8.04
CA THR A 92 2.24 -9.95 7.71
C THR A 92 2.94 -9.20 8.82
N GLN A 93 4.12 -9.67 9.23
CA GLN A 93 4.92 -9.04 10.28
C GLN A 93 5.81 -7.97 9.67
N TYR A 94 5.38 -6.71 9.76
CA TYR A 94 6.16 -5.58 9.28
C TYR A 94 7.16 -5.15 10.38
N SER A 95 8.45 -5.08 10.04
CA SER A 95 9.48 -4.62 10.99
C SER A 95 9.68 -3.12 10.92
N ALA A 96 9.36 -2.50 9.78
CA ALA A 96 9.42 -1.05 9.58
C ALA A 96 8.42 -0.62 8.53
N ALA A 97 7.93 0.61 8.65
CA ALA A 97 7.11 1.26 7.64
C ALA A 97 7.33 2.77 7.72
N ASN A 98 7.49 3.40 6.56
CA ASN A 98 7.69 4.83 6.42
C ASN A 98 7.00 5.32 5.16
N ALA A 99 6.58 6.59 5.14
CA ALA A 99 5.91 7.15 3.98
C ALA A 99 6.15 8.65 3.90
N ASN A 100 6.21 9.18 2.67
CA ASN A 100 6.25 10.63 2.48
C ASN A 100 4.86 11.23 2.64
N THR A 101 4.79 12.57 2.69
CA THR A 101 3.52 13.28 2.80
C THR A 101 2.69 13.08 1.53
N PRO A 102 1.39 12.78 1.65
CA PRO A 102 0.49 12.73 0.48
C PRO A 102 0.46 14.05 -0.28
N TYR A 103 0.29 13.95 -1.59
CA TYR A 103 0.21 15.11 -2.48
C TYR A 103 -0.86 14.88 -3.54
N SER A 104 -1.39 16.00 -4.08
CA SER A 104 -2.39 15.97 -5.15
C SER A 104 -1.77 15.47 -6.44
N ASN A 105 -2.43 14.49 -7.08
CA ASN A 105 -1.92 13.85 -8.30
C ASN A 105 -3.10 13.33 -9.11
N TYR A 106 -3.71 14.20 -9.94
CA TYR A 106 -4.91 13.85 -10.68
C TYR A 106 -4.64 12.76 -11.70
N ASP A 107 -5.57 11.79 -11.75
CA ASP A 107 -5.52 10.70 -12.72
C ASP A 107 -6.30 11.09 -13.97
N PRO A 108 -5.66 11.25 -15.15
CA PRO A 108 -6.36 11.62 -16.38
C PRO A 108 -7.36 10.56 -16.84
N ARG A 109 -7.23 9.30 -16.36
CA ARG A 109 -8.19 8.22 -16.68
C ARG A 109 -9.48 8.31 -15.87
N ALA A 110 -9.47 9.10 -14.76
CA ALA A 110 -10.60 9.28 -13.87
C ALA A 110 -10.80 10.77 -13.57
N PRO A 111 -11.14 11.61 -14.58
CA PRO A 111 -11.16 13.06 -14.42
C PRO A 111 -12.24 13.55 -13.44
N GLN A 112 -13.26 12.72 -13.16
CA GLN A 112 -14.32 13.04 -12.22
C GLN A 112 -13.92 12.82 -10.75
N LEU A 113 -12.75 12.22 -10.49
CA LEU A 113 -12.28 11.91 -9.15
C LEU A 113 -11.05 12.76 -8.80
N ALA A 114 -10.94 13.12 -7.52
CA ALA A 114 -9.70 13.64 -6.97
C ALA A 114 -8.81 12.48 -6.52
N ARG A 115 -7.51 12.63 -6.64
CA ARG A 115 -6.54 11.62 -6.21
C ARG A 115 -5.43 12.25 -5.38
N GLN A 116 -5.16 11.65 -4.22
CA GLN A 116 -3.97 11.91 -3.43
C GLN A 116 -3.03 10.71 -3.53
N THR A 117 -1.76 10.96 -3.71
CA THR A 117 -0.74 9.92 -3.86
C THR A 117 0.34 10.07 -2.81
N PHE A 118 0.84 8.97 -2.28
CA PHE A 118 2.07 8.96 -1.50
C PHE A 118 2.89 7.72 -1.80
N ARG A 119 4.18 7.80 -1.50
CA ARG A 119 5.10 6.67 -1.56
C ARG A 119 5.40 6.18 -0.17
N ALA A 120 5.49 4.86 -0.04
CA ALA A 120 5.80 4.22 1.23
C ALA A 120 6.88 3.17 1.03
N THR A 121 7.64 2.92 2.10
CA THR A 121 8.61 1.85 2.17
C THR A 121 8.26 0.99 3.37
N VAL A 122 8.11 -0.32 3.17
CA VAL A 122 7.85 -1.29 4.22
C VAL A 122 8.91 -2.39 4.19
N ILE A 123 9.25 -2.92 5.35
CA ILE A 123 10.21 -4.01 5.50
C ILE A 123 9.52 -5.16 6.21
N CYS A 124 9.61 -6.36 5.64
CA CYS A 124 9.06 -7.56 6.24
C CYS A 124 9.85 -8.80 5.79
N PRO A 125 9.71 -9.92 6.52
CA PRO A 125 10.35 -11.18 6.12
C PRO A 125 9.83 -11.69 4.78
N GLY A 126 10.72 -12.33 4.03
CA GLY A 126 10.34 -13.03 2.81
C GLY A 126 9.78 -14.43 3.08
N THR A 127 9.44 -15.12 2.01
CA THR A 127 8.97 -16.51 2.06
C THR A 127 10.17 -17.45 1.87
N ARG A 128 10.23 -18.50 2.70
CA ARG A 128 11.25 -19.54 2.56
C ARG A 128 10.89 -20.49 1.42
N LEU A 129 11.87 -20.74 0.57
CA LEU A 129 11.79 -21.70 -0.53
C LEU A 129 12.85 -22.78 -0.35
N THR A 130 12.45 -24.04 -0.59
CA THR A 130 13.38 -25.17 -0.63
C THR A 130 13.57 -25.61 -2.07
N ILE A 131 14.81 -25.69 -2.50
CA ILE A 131 15.16 -26.17 -3.83
C ILE A 131 16.13 -27.33 -3.74
#